data_f20273887bc77a7040b26731170231d3
#
_entry.id   f20273887bc77a7040b26731170231d3
#
_cell.length_a   1.000
_cell.length_b   1.000
_cell.length_c   1.000
_cell.angle_alpha   90.00
_cell.angle_beta   90.00
_cell.angle_gamma   90.00
#
_symmetry.space_group_name_H-M   'P 1'
#
loop_
_entity.id
_entity.type
_entity.pdbx_description
1 polymer ?
#
loop_
_entity_poly.entity_id
_entity_poly.type
_entity_poly.pdbx_seq_one_letter_code
_entity_poly.pdbx_strand_id
1 'polypeptide(L)'
;MNNQTKGVNYHQLEQLLKAGKWKEADEETANKMLEVAGRTKEGWLWTEDIDNFPCEDLRTIDQLWVKYSNGRFGFSVQKRIYQSLGGTGSYDPNVWKAFADQVGWRVNGEWLYYKDLKFNHTAKEAHLPLGNLLVEVHYFFSVPRSSWAYLISFLARTDL
;
A
#
# COMPACT_ATOMS: atom_id res chain seq x y z
N MET A 1 3.15 -24.97 -13.28
CA MET A 1 4.14 -23.92 -12.94
C MET A 1 4.06 -23.69 -11.46
N ASN A 2 5.18 -23.87 -10.75
CA ASN A 2 5.20 -23.90 -9.28
C ASN A 2 4.96 -22.50 -8.69
N ASN A 3 3.71 -22.18 -8.34
CA ASN A 3 3.40 -21.19 -7.31
C ASN A 3 3.69 -21.82 -5.93
N GLN A 4 4.95 -22.08 -5.66
CA GLN A 4 5.36 -22.29 -4.28
C GLN A 4 5.35 -20.90 -3.65
N THR A 5 4.31 -20.62 -2.86
CA THR A 5 4.37 -19.64 -1.79
C THR A 5 5.67 -19.92 -1.04
N LYS A 6 6.68 -19.09 -1.24
CA LYS A 6 7.83 -19.07 -0.35
C LYS A 6 7.20 -18.76 1.00
N GLY A 7 7.31 -19.67 1.96
CA GLY A 7 6.65 -19.55 3.26
C GLY A 7 7.13 -18.31 4.03
N VAL A 8 6.65 -17.14 3.60
CA VAL A 8 6.96 -15.85 4.23
C VAL A 8 6.26 -15.79 5.56
N ASN A 9 6.99 -15.44 6.60
CA ASN A 9 6.46 -15.36 7.94
C ASN A 9 5.95 -13.95 8.24
N TYR A 10 4.66 -13.83 8.51
CA TYR A 10 3.97 -12.57 8.83
C TYR A 10 3.81 -12.29 10.32
N HIS A 11 4.40 -13.14 11.20
CA HIS A 11 4.22 -13.02 12.64
C HIS A 11 4.64 -11.65 13.18
N GLN A 12 5.76 -11.11 12.72
CA GLN A 12 6.24 -9.79 13.14
C GLN A 12 5.27 -8.68 12.73
N LEU A 13 4.76 -8.71 11.49
CA LEU A 13 3.75 -7.76 11.03
C LEU A 13 2.51 -7.83 11.91
N GLU A 14 2.03 -9.02 12.20
CA GLU A 14 0.87 -9.22 13.08
C GLU A 14 1.10 -8.64 14.49
N GLN A 15 2.26 -8.88 15.09
CA GLN A 15 2.58 -8.34 16.42
C GLN A 15 2.65 -6.81 16.42
N LEU A 16 3.22 -6.21 15.39
CA LEU A 16 3.29 -4.75 15.26
C LEU A 16 1.90 -4.14 15.13
N LEU A 17 1.04 -4.70 14.29
CA LEU A 17 -0.35 -4.24 14.11
C LEU A 17 -1.16 -4.41 15.38
N LYS A 18 -1.04 -5.56 16.05
CA LYS A 18 -1.70 -5.83 17.34
C LYS A 18 -1.28 -4.86 18.43
N ALA A 19 -0.03 -4.43 18.43
CA ALA A 19 0.51 -3.46 19.37
C ALA A 19 0.20 -1.99 19.01
N GLY A 20 -0.45 -1.74 17.87
CA GLY A 20 -0.73 -0.39 17.38
C GLY A 20 0.53 0.37 16.92
N LYS A 21 1.59 -0.34 16.59
CA LYS A 21 2.84 0.21 16.07
C LYS A 21 2.73 0.42 14.56
N TRP A 22 1.90 1.38 14.18
CA TRP A 22 1.47 1.57 12.79
C TRP A 22 2.59 1.90 11.82
N LYS A 23 3.56 2.72 12.24
CA LYS A 23 4.69 3.09 11.40
C LYS A 23 5.60 1.90 11.13
N GLU A 24 5.96 1.19 12.18
CA GLU A 24 6.79 -0.01 12.07
C GLU A 24 6.07 -1.12 11.29
N ALA A 25 4.75 -1.22 11.44
CA ALA A 25 3.93 -2.15 10.67
C ALA A 25 3.91 -1.78 9.18
N ASP A 26 3.87 -0.50 8.86
CA ASP A 26 3.94 -0.01 7.48
C ASP A 26 5.30 -0.33 6.84
N GLU A 27 6.37 -0.09 7.55
CA GLU A 27 7.74 -0.43 7.13
C GLU A 27 7.91 -1.96 6.97
N GLU A 28 7.39 -2.75 7.91
CA GLU A 28 7.42 -4.22 7.82
C GLU A 28 6.58 -4.74 6.67
N THR A 29 5.45 -4.11 6.37
CA THR A 29 4.64 -4.44 5.19
C THR A 29 5.47 -4.30 3.91
N ALA A 30 6.19 -3.20 3.76
CA ALA A 30 7.08 -2.99 2.62
C ALA A 30 8.16 -4.08 2.53
N ASN A 31 8.81 -4.40 3.65
CA ASN A 31 9.82 -5.44 3.71
C ASN A 31 9.27 -6.81 3.28
N LYS A 32 8.07 -7.17 3.76
CA LYS A 32 7.42 -8.43 3.41
C LYS A 32 7.03 -8.48 1.93
N MET A 33 6.54 -7.39 1.38
CA MET A 33 6.22 -7.33 -0.05
C MET A 33 7.46 -7.48 -0.92
N LEU A 34 8.59 -6.88 -0.54
CA LEU A 34 9.88 -7.07 -1.20
C LEU A 34 10.38 -8.51 -1.08
N GLU A 35 10.21 -9.12 0.09
CA GLU A 35 10.59 -10.53 0.34
C GLU A 35 9.79 -11.48 -0.56
N VAL A 36 8.46 -11.31 -0.62
CA VAL A 36 7.57 -12.10 -1.47
C VAL A 36 7.94 -11.97 -2.95
N ALA A 37 8.20 -10.77 -3.40
CA ALA A 37 8.57 -10.48 -4.80
C ALA A 37 10.02 -10.85 -5.15
N GLY A 38 10.85 -11.18 -4.16
CA GLY A 38 12.27 -11.45 -4.37
C GLY A 38 13.09 -10.22 -4.71
N ARG A 39 12.65 -9.03 -4.24
CA ARG A 39 13.25 -7.71 -4.53
C ARG A 39 13.92 -7.06 -3.33
N THR A 40 14.29 -7.83 -2.34
CA THR A 40 14.91 -7.31 -1.11
C THR A 40 16.21 -6.55 -1.37
N LYS A 41 16.99 -6.97 -2.39
CA LYS A 41 18.24 -6.31 -2.75
C LYS A 41 18.01 -5.00 -3.48
N GLU A 42 17.03 -4.96 -4.38
CA GLU A 42 16.65 -3.81 -5.18
C GLU A 42 15.99 -2.73 -4.30
N GLY A 43 15.16 -3.15 -3.35
CA GLY A 43 14.45 -2.27 -2.42
C GLY A 43 13.21 -1.60 -3.01
N TRP A 44 12.77 -1.99 -4.21
CA TRP A 44 11.53 -1.51 -4.86
C TRP A 44 10.86 -2.61 -5.66
N LEU A 45 9.59 -2.40 -6.01
CA LEU A 45 8.81 -3.28 -6.88
C LEU A 45 8.60 -2.64 -8.25
N TRP A 46 8.67 -3.45 -9.30
CA TRP A 46 8.21 -3.08 -10.63
C TRP A 46 6.71 -3.38 -10.79
N THR A 47 6.07 -2.80 -11.79
CA THR A 47 4.66 -3.09 -12.11
C THR A 47 4.43 -4.59 -12.30
N GLU A 48 5.35 -5.27 -12.99
CA GLU A 48 5.30 -6.71 -13.19
C GLU A 48 5.33 -7.51 -11.89
N ASP A 49 6.09 -7.06 -10.89
CA ASP A 49 6.14 -7.71 -9.57
C ASP A 49 4.78 -7.62 -8.88
N ILE A 50 4.07 -6.51 -9.09
CA ILE A 50 2.75 -6.27 -8.53
C ILE A 50 1.68 -7.08 -9.27
N ASP A 51 1.73 -7.09 -10.59
CA ASP A 51 0.77 -7.85 -11.41
C ASP A 51 0.89 -9.36 -11.14
N ASN A 52 2.10 -9.83 -10.87
CA ASN A 52 2.38 -11.23 -10.54
C ASN A 52 2.45 -11.51 -9.04
N PHE A 53 2.13 -10.54 -8.18
CA PHE A 53 2.21 -10.72 -6.73
C PHE A 53 1.25 -11.83 -6.28
N PRO A 54 1.71 -12.82 -5.48
CA PRO A 54 0.87 -13.92 -5.03
C PRO A 54 -0.37 -13.43 -4.29
N CYS A 55 -1.54 -13.87 -4.72
CA CYS A 55 -2.82 -13.40 -4.15
C CYS A 55 -2.99 -13.82 -2.69
N GLU A 56 -2.46 -14.96 -2.30
CA GLU A 56 -2.53 -15.44 -0.90
C GLU A 56 -1.72 -14.54 0.03
N ASP A 57 -0.51 -14.15 -0.37
CA ASP A 57 0.33 -13.24 0.41
C ASP A 57 -0.29 -11.85 0.50
N LEU A 58 -0.81 -11.33 -0.62
CA LEU A 58 -1.49 -10.04 -0.64
C LEU A 58 -2.71 -10.02 0.28
N ARG A 59 -3.55 -11.06 0.23
CA ARG A 59 -4.71 -11.20 1.10
C ARG A 59 -4.32 -11.33 2.57
N THR A 60 -3.25 -12.07 2.86
CA THR A 60 -2.75 -12.21 4.24
C THR A 60 -2.35 -10.87 4.81
N ILE A 61 -1.57 -10.08 4.07
CA ILE A 61 -1.17 -8.73 4.48
C ILE A 61 -2.40 -7.84 4.66
N ASP A 62 -3.30 -7.81 3.69
CA ASP A 62 -4.51 -7.00 3.74
C ASP A 62 -5.41 -7.35 4.94
N GLN A 63 -5.66 -8.63 5.16
CA GLN A 63 -6.50 -9.11 6.26
C GLN A 63 -5.91 -8.75 7.63
N LEU A 64 -4.59 -8.76 7.80
CA LEU A 64 -3.95 -8.33 9.04
C LEU A 64 -4.20 -6.84 9.29
N TRP A 65 -4.03 -6.00 8.28
CA TRP A 65 -4.32 -4.57 8.38
C TRP A 65 -5.78 -4.29 8.69
N VAL A 66 -6.71 -4.93 7.98
CA VAL A 66 -8.15 -4.79 8.20
C VAL A 66 -8.54 -5.23 9.60
N LYS A 67 -8.08 -6.39 10.03
CA LYS A 67 -8.39 -6.97 11.34
C LYS A 67 -7.98 -6.05 12.49
N TYR A 68 -6.73 -5.63 12.52
CA TYR A 68 -6.18 -4.87 13.65
C TYR A 68 -6.49 -3.37 13.62
N SER A 69 -6.98 -2.86 12.51
CA SER A 69 -7.47 -1.48 12.39
C SER A 69 -8.99 -1.34 12.48
N ASN A 70 -9.71 -2.43 12.79
CA ASN A 70 -11.18 -2.44 12.77
C ASN A 70 -11.76 -2.01 11.41
N GLY A 71 -11.18 -2.47 10.33
CA GLY A 71 -11.63 -2.16 8.98
C GLY A 71 -11.26 -0.78 8.46
N ARG A 72 -10.43 -0.04 9.20
CA ARG A 72 -10.04 1.33 8.84
C ARG A 72 -8.95 1.36 7.79
N PHE A 73 -8.00 0.43 7.85
CA PHE A 73 -6.82 0.36 7.01
C PHE A 73 -6.76 -0.96 6.24
N GLY A 74 -6.03 -0.95 5.14
CA GLY A 74 -5.83 -2.12 4.29
C GLY A 74 -5.90 -1.75 2.81
N PHE A 75 -5.30 -2.58 1.97
CA PHE A 75 -5.33 -2.40 0.52
C PHE A 75 -6.75 -2.53 -0.05
N SER A 76 -7.54 -3.45 0.48
CA SER A 76 -8.96 -3.61 0.10
C SER A 76 -9.80 -2.39 0.47
N VAL A 77 -9.49 -1.73 1.58
CA VAL A 77 -10.13 -0.48 1.99
C VAL A 77 -9.75 0.65 1.04
N GLN A 78 -8.47 0.75 0.68
CA GLN A 78 -7.98 1.71 -0.31
C GLN A 78 -8.66 1.50 -1.67
N LYS A 79 -8.70 0.25 -2.13
CA LYS A 79 -9.35 -0.11 -3.39
C LYS A 79 -10.81 0.32 -3.43
N ARG A 80 -11.57 0.02 -2.39
CA ARG A 80 -12.99 0.40 -2.30
C ARG A 80 -13.19 1.91 -2.45
N ILE A 81 -12.37 2.72 -1.77
CA ILE A 81 -12.44 4.18 -1.86
C ILE A 81 -12.02 4.66 -3.25
N TYR A 82 -10.92 4.12 -3.78
CA TYR A 82 -10.45 4.47 -5.12
C TYR A 82 -11.51 4.20 -6.20
N GLN A 83 -12.13 3.03 -6.16
CA GLN A 83 -13.21 2.67 -7.09
C GLN A 83 -14.45 3.55 -6.93
N SER A 84 -14.80 3.93 -5.70
CA SER A 84 -15.94 4.81 -5.44
C SER A 84 -15.78 6.21 -6.04
N LEU A 85 -14.54 6.62 -6.27
CA LEU A 85 -14.18 7.89 -6.91
C LEU A 85 -14.03 7.79 -8.44
N GLY A 86 -14.35 6.63 -9.00
CA GLY A 86 -14.21 6.37 -10.44
C GLY A 86 -12.86 5.81 -10.86
N GLY A 87 -12.07 5.34 -9.90
CA GLY A 87 -10.76 4.74 -10.15
C GLY A 87 -10.85 3.43 -10.95
N THR A 88 -9.97 3.28 -11.92
CA THR A 88 -9.81 2.10 -12.76
C THR A 88 -8.34 1.68 -12.82
N GLY A 89 -8.00 0.67 -13.63
CA GLY A 89 -6.62 0.30 -13.91
C GLY A 89 -5.82 1.34 -14.72
N SER A 90 -6.48 2.38 -15.20
CA SER A 90 -5.85 3.47 -15.93
C SER A 90 -5.67 4.70 -15.07
N TYR A 91 -4.54 5.37 -15.20
CA TYR A 91 -4.24 6.58 -14.44
C TYR A 91 -5.12 7.76 -14.93
N ASP A 92 -5.89 8.32 -14.00
CA ASP A 92 -6.60 9.59 -14.16
C ASP A 92 -6.09 10.55 -13.06
N PRO A 93 -5.47 11.68 -13.42
CA PRO A 93 -4.90 12.60 -12.43
C PRO A 93 -5.94 13.23 -11.50
N ASN A 94 -7.18 13.42 -11.97
CA ASN A 94 -8.24 14.00 -11.14
C ASN A 94 -8.76 12.98 -10.13
N VAL A 95 -8.99 11.76 -10.55
CA VAL A 95 -9.36 10.64 -9.65
C VAL A 95 -8.26 10.38 -8.64
N TRP A 96 -7.00 10.37 -9.09
CA TRP A 96 -5.86 10.13 -8.20
C TRP A 96 -5.70 11.20 -7.12
N LYS A 97 -5.85 12.48 -7.48
CA LYS A 97 -5.83 13.60 -6.51
C LYS A 97 -7.00 13.51 -5.53
N ALA A 98 -8.21 13.23 -6.02
CA ALA A 98 -9.39 13.05 -5.18
C ALA A 98 -9.22 11.90 -4.19
N PHE A 99 -8.66 10.78 -4.64
CA PHE A 99 -8.32 9.65 -3.79
C PHE A 99 -7.29 10.04 -2.71
N ALA A 100 -6.20 10.69 -3.10
CA ALA A 100 -5.17 11.14 -2.17
C ALA A 100 -5.71 12.12 -1.11
N ASP A 101 -6.59 13.03 -1.49
CA ASP A 101 -7.28 13.94 -0.56
C ASP A 101 -8.18 13.16 0.40
N GLN A 102 -8.90 12.16 -0.10
CA GLN A 102 -9.81 11.33 0.68
C GLN A 102 -9.09 10.51 1.73
N VAL A 103 -7.95 9.90 1.40
CA VAL A 103 -7.17 9.05 2.31
C VAL A 103 -6.13 9.82 3.12
N GLY A 104 -5.99 11.13 2.89
CA GLY A 104 -5.12 12.01 3.65
C GLY A 104 -3.64 11.97 3.27
N TRP A 105 -3.31 11.55 2.05
CA TRP A 105 -1.96 11.62 1.50
C TRP A 105 -1.66 12.98 0.87
N ARG A 106 -2.72 13.75 0.61
CA ARG A 106 -2.68 15.10 0.13
C ARG A 106 -3.58 15.97 1.01
N VAL A 107 -3.09 17.12 1.47
CA VAL A 107 -3.78 18.00 2.40
C VAL A 107 -3.62 19.44 1.89
N ASN A 108 -4.73 20.18 1.78
CA ASN A 108 -4.75 21.55 1.25
C ASN A 108 -4.05 21.70 -0.11
N GLY A 109 -4.17 20.69 -0.96
CA GLY A 109 -3.56 20.69 -2.28
C GLY A 109 -2.09 20.25 -2.33
N GLU A 110 -1.48 19.99 -1.18
CA GLU A 110 -0.06 19.60 -1.07
C GLU A 110 0.08 18.11 -0.71
N TRP A 111 0.98 17.43 -1.40
CA TRP A 111 1.33 16.05 -1.10
C TRP A 111 2.17 15.97 0.17
N LEU A 112 1.83 15.04 1.06
CA LEU A 112 2.60 14.80 2.27
C LEU A 112 3.85 13.98 1.98
N TYR A 113 4.94 14.27 2.68
CA TYR A 113 6.07 13.37 2.76
C TYR A 113 5.74 12.18 3.66
N TYR A 114 6.41 11.06 3.44
CA TYR A 114 6.20 9.86 4.27
C TYR A 114 6.33 10.14 5.78
N LYS A 115 7.30 10.94 6.17
CA LYS A 115 7.52 11.34 7.58
C LYS A 115 6.36 12.14 8.18
N ASP A 116 5.54 12.77 7.34
CA ASP A 116 4.44 13.64 7.76
C ASP A 116 3.08 12.90 7.74
N LEU A 117 3.07 11.62 7.36
CA LEU A 117 1.89 10.78 7.42
C LEU A 117 1.48 10.51 8.87
N LYS A 118 0.18 10.27 9.08
CA LYS A 118 -0.35 9.92 10.40
C LYS A 118 -0.28 8.41 10.62
N PHE A 119 0.61 7.98 11.49
CA PHE A 119 0.75 6.58 11.89
C PHE A 119 0.00 6.30 13.19
N ASN A 120 -1.32 6.51 13.17
CA ASN A 120 -2.19 6.21 14.30
C ASN A 120 -3.63 5.97 13.82
N HIS A 121 -4.47 5.42 14.70
CA HIS A 121 -5.86 5.07 14.38
C HIS A 121 -6.79 6.29 14.17
N THR A 122 -6.32 7.52 14.38
CA THR A 122 -7.06 8.75 14.06
C THR A 122 -6.83 9.24 12.63
N ALA A 123 -5.90 8.60 11.90
CA ALA A 123 -5.70 8.87 10.49
C ALA A 123 -6.99 8.60 9.69
N LYS A 124 -7.11 9.21 8.53
CA LYS A 124 -8.25 8.98 7.64
C LYS A 124 -8.38 7.50 7.26
N GLU A 125 -9.59 7.07 6.95
CA GLU A 125 -9.84 5.74 6.40
C GLU A 125 -8.94 5.50 5.19
N ALA A 126 -8.41 4.29 5.07
CA ALA A 126 -7.49 3.88 4.00
C ALA A 126 -6.14 4.63 3.94
N HIS A 127 -5.80 5.40 4.98
CA HIS A 127 -4.52 6.11 5.03
C HIS A 127 -3.31 5.16 4.99
N LEU A 128 -3.44 3.98 5.59
CA LEU A 128 -2.40 2.95 5.68
C LEU A 128 -2.87 1.60 5.09
N PRO A 129 -1.98 0.73 4.64
CA PRO A 129 -0.54 0.95 4.50
C PRO A 129 -0.23 1.78 3.26
N LEU A 130 0.82 2.57 3.32
CA LEU A 130 1.41 3.18 2.14
C LEU A 130 2.66 2.42 1.73
N GLY A 131 3.38 1.91 2.72
CA GLY A 131 4.63 1.21 2.56
C GLY A 131 5.74 2.12 2.02
N ASN A 132 6.94 1.86 2.45
CA ASN A 132 8.11 2.46 1.84
C ASN A 132 8.42 1.83 0.46
N LEU A 133 7.41 1.22 -0.18
CA LEU A 133 7.50 0.66 -1.53
C LEU A 133 7.60 1.75 -2.59
N LEU A 134 7.21 2.95 -2.22
CA LEU A 134 7.48 4.18 -2.93
C LEU A 134 8.85 4.70 -2.47
N VAL A 135 9.87 3.90 -2.61
CA VAL A 135 11.23 4.12 -2.08
C VAL A 135 11.89 5.41 -2.55
N GLU A 136 11.33 6.10 -3.50
CA GLU A 136 11.75 7.44 -3.87
C GLU A 136 10.76 8.54 -3.45
N VAL A 137 9.98 8.30 -2.42
CA VAL A 137 9.07 9.31 -1.85
C VAL A 137 9.82 10.50 -1.21
N HIS A 138 11.13 10.48 -1.21
CA HIS A 138 11.91 11.69 -0.94
C HIS A 138 11.72 12.76 -2.02
N TYR A 139 11.11 12.40 -3.15
CA TYR A 139 10.84 13.29 -4.28
C TYR A 139 9.37 13.25 -4.73
N PHE A 140 8.43 13.39 -3.79
CA PHE A 140 7.01 13.47 -4.12
C PHE A 140 6.67 14.55 -5.17
N PHE A 141 7.54 15.52 -5.34
CA PHE A 141 7.35 16.64 -6.27
C PHE A 141 7.90 16.41 -7.69
N SER A 142 8.69 15.37 -7.91
CA SER A 142 9.31 15.11 -9.21
C SER A 142 9.16 13.67 -9.70
N VAL A 143 8.29 12.90 -9.07
CA VAL A 143 8.10 11.50 -9.45
C VAL A 143 7.35 11.45 -10.78
N PRO A 144 7.90 10.82 -11.82
CA PRO A 144 7.23 10.64 -13.09
C PRO A 144 5.89 9.90 -12.89
N ARG A 145 4.92 10.15 -13.76
CA ARG A 145 3.61 9.45 -13.80
C ARG A 145 3.69 7.93 -13.66
N SER A 146 4.85 7.35 -13.98
CA SER A 146 5.14 5.92 -13.86
C SER A 146 5.15 5.39 -12.43
N SER A 147 5.42 6.21 -11.42
CA SER A 147 5.51 5.75 -10.02
C SER A 147 4.15 5.48 -9.39
N TRP A 148 3.10 6.16 -9.83
CA TRP A 148 1.73 5.89 -9.38
C TRP A 148 1.12 4.63 -10.00
N ALA A 149 1.70 4.16 -11.11
CA ALA A 149 1.24 2.96 -11.80
C ALA A 149 1.24 1.73 -10.88
N TYR A 150 2.15 1.66 -9.93
CA TYR A 150 2.21 0.54 -8.97
C TYR A 150 0.99 0.47 -8.07
N LEU A 151 0.64 1.58 -7.43
CA LEU A 151 -0.53 1.63 -6.56
C LEU A 151 -1.81 1.41 -7.34
N ILE A 152 -1.90 2.00 -8.54
CA ILE A 152 -3.04 1.81 -9.42
C ILE A 152 -3.18 0.33 -9.81
N SER A 153 -2.08 -0.34 -10.16
CA SER A 153 -2.08 -1.78 -10.44
C SER A 153 -2.56 -2.58 -9.23
N PHE A 154 -2.12 -2.24 -8.02
CA PHE A 154 -2.63 -2.85 -6.80
C PHE A 154 -4.13 -2.67 -6.64
N LEU A 155 -4.59 -1.43 -6.75
CA LEU A 155 -5.99 -1.07 -6.54
C LEU A 155 -6.91 -1.57 -7.66
N ALA A 156 -6.34 -1.96 -8.80
CA ALA A 156 -7.08 -2.56 -9.91
C ALA A 156 -7.16 -4.10 -9.84
N ARG A 157 -6.43 -4.74 -8.94
CA ARG A 157 -6.44 -6.20 -8.81
C ARG A 157 -7.82 -6.72 -8.44
N THR A 158 -8.27 -7.77 -9.10
CA THR A 158 -9.59 -8.39 -8.87
C THR A 158 -9.61 -9.36 -7.69
N ASP A 159 -8.44 -9.77 -7.22
CA ASP A 159 -8.24 -10.72 -6.15
C ASP A 159 -8.02 -10.08 -4.77
N LEU A 160 -8.09 -8.76 -4.70
CA LEU A 160 -7.99 -7.98 -3.48
C LEU A 160 -9.37 -7.59 -2.94
#